data_8012428dfaec59bc43688afe22a39baf
#
_entry.id   8012428dfaec59bc43688afe22a39baf
#
_cell.length_a   1.000
_cell.length_b   1.000
_cell.length_c   1.000
_cell.angle_alpha   90.00
_cell.angle_beta   90.00
_cell.angle_gamma   90.00
#
_symmetry.space_group_name_H-M   'P 1'
#
loop_
_entity.id
_entity.type
_entity.pdbx_description
1 polymer ?
#
loop_
_entity_poly.entity_id
_entity_poly.type
_entity_poly.pdbx_seq_one_letter_code
_entity_poly.pdbx_strand_id
1 'polypeptide(L)'
;EKDPQLALEKFADRIALEDDAVGSELSTALGAWAKKDPAAAAAWLDRQIAAGLFESKSLDGLSQQRMAFEAELVGILLGSDINAAGQRIAALPEEQRREALEQIPFSDLSPGAQKAYAELVRGLVPQDERAGSFTHVIADLVPEGGYSKVSAFLDDIQATPEERAVSARQAANAQLEEIAGERAVTREDVDAMREWVNRQAPGTADRVTGEALADAAQEGGEFGFDEASKLALEYHKRSGNDELLVAFLESFAARSNLEEALPIADRITDPKLRDQVLKRLK
;
A
#
# COMPACT_ATOMS: atom_id res chain seq x y z
N GLU A 1 -7.25 19.94 22.37
CA GLU A 1 -7.61 20.33 20.99
C GLU A 1 -8.80 21.30 20.97
N LYS A 2 -8.62 22.48 21.48
CA LYS A 2 -9.79 23.33 21.65
C LYS A 2 -10.01 24.29 20.47
N ASP A 3 -8.95 24.59 19.69
CA ASP A 3 -9.04 25.48 18.55
C ASP A 3 -7.92 25.15 17.54
N PRO A 4 -8.22 24.34 16.50
CA PRO A 4 -7.21 23.94 15.50
C PRO A 4 -6.72 25.11 14.67
N GLN A 5 -7.56 26.11 14.39
CA GLN A 5 -7.17 27.32 13.68
C GLN A 5 -6.14 28.13 14.48
N LEU A 6 -6.40 28.33 15.76
CA LEU A 6 -5.48 29.05 16.66
C LEU A 6 -4.13 28.34 16.79
N ALA A 7 -4.13 26.99 16.82
CA ALA A 7 -2.89 26.20 16.83
C ALA A 7 -2.06 26.45 15.58
N LEU A 8 -2.68 26.37 14.40
CA LEU A 8 -2.04 26.66 13.12
C LEU A 8 -1.50 28.08 13.03
N GLU A 9 -2.29 29.08 13.41
CA GLU A 9 -1.87 30.50 13.40
C GLU A 9 -0.68 30.76 14.33
N LYS A 10 -0.65 30.10 15.49
CA LYS A 10 0.37 30.32 16.52
C LYS A 10 1.69 29.61 16.23
N PHE A 11 1.64 28.46 15.56
CA PHE A 11 2.80 27.58 15.39
C PHE A 11 3.20 27.37 13.93
N ALA A 12 2.64 28.16 12.98
CA ALA A 12 2.95 28.05 11.56
C ALA A 12 4.46 28.13 11.27
N ASP A 13 5.17 29.00 11.97
CA ASP A 13 6.62 29.18 11.83
C ASP A 13 7.43 27.90 12.18
N ARG A 14 6.86 27.00 12.98
CA ARG A 14 7.47 25.72 13.33
C ARG A 14 7.51 24.73 12.16
N ILE A 15 6.63 24.87 11.18
CA ILE A 15 6.62 24.04 9.96
C ILE A 15 7.96 24.18 9.22
N ALA A 16 8.50 25.40 9.13
CA ALA A 16 9.77 25.67 8.47
C ALA A 16 10.99 25.07 9.18
N LEU A 17 10.85 24.59 10.41
CA LEU A 17 11.94 23.96 11.20
C LEU A 17 12.11 22.46 10.90
N GLU A 18 11.26 21.88 10.05
CA GLU A 18 11.27 20.45 9.69
C GLU A 18 11.23 19.52 10.93
N ASP A 19 10.49 19.91 11.96
CA ASP A 19 10.18 19.06 13.10
C ASP A 19 8.99 18.17 12.73
N ASP A 20 9.26 16.91 12.40
CA ASP A 20 8.27 15.97 11.91
C ASP A 20 7.11 15.75 12.88
N ALA A 21 7.38 15.75 14.18
CA ALA A 21 6.34 15.59 15.20
C ALA A 21 5.39 16.80 15.23
N VAL A 22 5.93 18.02 15.19
CA VAL A 22 5.14 19.24 15.16
C VAL A 22 4.42 19.36 13.81
N GLY A 23 5.08 19.03 12.71
CA GLY A 23 4.48 19.00 11.37
C GLY A 23 3.25 18.09 11.30
N SER A 24 3.34 16.88 11.82
CA SER A 24 2.25 15.91 11.88
C SER A 24 1.07 16.40 12.75
N GLU A 25 1.34 16.99 13.92
CA GLU A 25 0.27 17.55 14.76
C GLU A 25 -0.44 18.75 14.09
N LEU A 26 0.30 19.58 13.36
CA LEU A 26 -0.26 20.72 12.64
C LEU A 26 -1.03 20.31 11.39
N SER A 27 -0.58 19.29 10.65
CA SER A 27 -1.37 18.73 9.52
C SER A 27 -2.69 18.14 10.01
N THR A 28 -2.69 17.39 11.10
CA THR A 28 -3.92 16.89 11.77
C THR A 28 -4.82 18.05 12.21
N ALA A 29 -4.25 19.14 12.73
CA ALA A 29 -5.03 20.34 13.10
C ALA A 29 -5.67 20.97 11.85
N LEU A 30 -4.97 21.00 10.71
CA LEU A 30 -5.54 21.47 9.45
C LEU A 30 -6.74 20.59 9.02
N GLY A 31 -6.62 19.27 9.09
CA GLY A 31 -7.71 18.35 8.80
C GLY A 31 -8.92 18.59 9.72
N ALA A 32 -8.68 18.78 11.02
CA ALA A 32 -9.74 19.09 11.98
C ALA A 32 -10.44 20.44 11.72
N TRP A 33 -9.71 21.44 11.22
CA TRP A 33 -10.29 22.71 10.78
C TRP A 33 -11.06 22.54 9.46
N ALA A 34 -10.47 21.85 8.47
CA ALA A 34 -11.08 21.60 7.18
C ALA A 34 -12.41 20.83 7.26
N LYS A 35 -12.58 19.95 8.26
CA LYS A 35 -13.88 19.31 8.56
C LYS A 35 -14.97 20.31 8.90
N LYS A 36 -14.64 21.51 9.43
CA LYS A 36 -15.57 22.56 9.80
C LYS A 36 -15.73 23.61 8.72
N ASP A 37 -14.62 24.03 8.10
CA ASP A 37 -14.57 25.06 7.07
C ASP A 37 -13.43 24.75 6.08
N PRO A 38 -13.71 23.89 5.08
CA PRO A 38 -12.69 23.48 4.11
C PRO A 38 -12.15 24.68 3.28
N ALA A 39 -12.98 25.67 3.00
CA ALA A 39 -12.56 26.82 2.20
C ALA A 39 -11.58 27.73 2.97
N ALA A 40 -11.84 27.98 4.26
CA ALA A 40 -10.93 28.77 5.09
C ALA A 40 -9.61 28.05 5.35
N ALA A 41 -9.66 26.71 5.58
CA ALA A 41 -8.47 25.87 5.75
C ALA A 41 -7.62 25.86 4.48
N ALA A 42 -8.23 25.68 3.30
CA ALA A 42 -7.54 25.76 2.02
C ALA A 42 -6.87 27.12 1.80
N ALA A 43 -7.60 28.20 2.04
CA ALA A 43 -7.07 29.56 1.89
C ALA A 43 -5.90 29.85 2.86
N TRP A 44 -5.93 29.25 4.06
CA TRP A 44 -4.80 29.34 4.98
C TRP A 44 -3.57 28.61 4.44
N LEU A 45 -3.74 27.35 4.01
CA LEU A 45 -2.65 26.57 3.44
C LEU A 45 -2.02 27.27 2.24
N ASP A 46 -2.84 27.80 1.33
CA ASP A 46 -2.36 28.53 0.14
C ASP A 46 -1.51 29.77 0.51
N ARG A 47 -1.92 30.49 1.56
CA ARG A 47 -1.11 31.62 2.09
C ARG A 47 0.23 31.17 2.65
N GLN A 48 0.28 30.04 3.36
CA GLN A 48 1.52 29.51 3.90
C GLN A 48 2.46 29.01 2.79
N ILE A 49 1.91 28.36 1.76
CA ILE A 49 2.67 27.95 0.57
C ILE A 49 3.26 29.20 -0.12
N ALA A 50 2.44 30.22 -0.36
CA ALA A 50 2.88 31.47 -0.98
C ALA A 50 3.91 32.23 -0.13
N ALA A 51 3.90 32.07 1.19
CA ALA A 51 4.89 32.66 2.11
C ALA A 51 6.20 31.84 2.19
N GLY A 52 6.31 30.70 1.47
CA GLY A 52 7.51 29.88 1.42
C GLY A 52 7.70 28.94 2.63
N LEU A 53 6.67 28.74 3.48
CA LEU A 53 6.79 27.89 4.66
C LEU A 53 7.06 26.42 4.32
N PHE A 54 6.68 26.00 3.12
CA PHE A 54 6.81 24.64 2.63
C PHE A 54 7.90 24.47 1.57
N GLU A 55 8.79 25.45 1.43
CA GLU A 55 9.93 25.31 0.52
C GLU A 55 10.83 24.16 1.01
N SER A 56 11.07 23.23 0.10
CA SER A 56 11.93 22.08 0.39
C SER A 56 13.39 22.52 0.52
N LYS A 57 14.05 21.97 1.53
CA LYS A 57 15.51 22.07 1.69
C LYS A 57 16.22 20.81 1.21
N SER A 58 15.46 19.78 0.79
CA SER A 58 16.01 18.55 0.26
C SER A 58 16.48 18.73 -1.18
N LEU A 59 17.47 17.91 -1.61
CA LEU A 59 18.05 17.99 -2.96
C LEU A 59 17.09 17.54 -4.07
N ASP A 60 16.06 16.76 -3.73
CA ASP A 60 15.01 16.30 -4.64
C ASP A 60 13.85 17.28 -4.79
N GLY A 61 13.85 18.38 -4.00
CA GLY A 61 12.78 19.37 -4.01
C GLY A 61 11.49 18.89 -3.36
N LEU A 62 11.48 17.71 -2.71
CA LEU A 62 10.30 17.18 -2.03
C LEU A 62 10.11 17.84 -0.68
N SER A 63 8.91 18.30 -0.39
CA SER A 63 8.50 18.76 0.94
C SER A 63 7.49 17.77 1.53
N GLN A 64 7.96 16.85 2.35
CA GLN A 64 7.12 15.86 3.05
C GLN A 64 6.02 16.54 3.84
N GLN A 65 6.34 17.64 4.51
CA GLN A 65 5.36 18.41 5.26
C GLN A 65 4.28 19.00 4.36
N ARG A 66 4.65 19.57 3.18
CA ARG A 66 3.65 20.06 2.22
C ARG A 66 2.72 18.94 1.77
N MET A 67 3.26 17.77 1.45
CA MET A 67 2.46 16.61 1.03
C MET A 67 1.51 16.17 2.12
N ALA A 68 1.95 16.10 3.38
CA ALA A 68 1.09 15.75 4.51
C ALA A 68 -0.07 16.74 4.69
N PHE A 69 0.19 18.06 4.59
CA PHE A 69 -0.86 19.06 4.69
C PHE A 69 -1.84 19.03 3.51
N GLU A 70 -1.33 18.78 2.28
CA GLU A 70 -2.18 18.60 1.11
C GLU A 70 -3.04 17.34 1.23
N ALA A 71 -2.47 16.21 1.71
CA ALA A 71 -3.17 14.96 1.90
C ALA A 71 -4.35 15.10 2.86
N GLU A 72 -4.15 15.74 4.02
CA GLU A 72 -5.22 16.01 5.00
C GLU A 72 -6.36 16.82 4.39
N LEU A 73 -6.05 17.92 3.69
CA LEU A 73 -7.05 18.77 3.08
C LEU A 73 -7.77 18.05 1.93
N VAL A 74 -7.03 17.35 1.07
CA VAL A 74 -7.57 16.59 -0.06
C VAL A 74 -8.49 15.47 0.44
N GLY A 75 -8.11 14.75 1.51
CA GLY A 75 -8.95 13.74 2.13
C GLY A 75 -10.34 14.27 2.52
N ILE A 76 -10.42 15.48 3.06
CA ILE A 76 -11.71 16.13 3.38
C ILE A 76 -12.45 16.56 2.10
N LEU A 77 -11.75 17.12 1.13
CA LEU A 77 -12.34 17.59 -0.13
C LEU A 77 -12.88 16.45 -0.99
N LEU A 78 -12.31 15.26 -0.92
CA LEU A 78 -12.83 14.06 -1.60
C LEU A 78 -14.30 13.76 -1.23
N GLY A 79 -14.69 14.08 -0.02
CA GLY A 79 -16.08 13.91 0.44
C GLY A 79 -17.03 15.04 0.09
N SER A 80 -16.54 16.21 -0.35
CA SER A 80 -17.35 17.43 -0.53
C SER A 80 -17.17 18.12 -1.87
N ASP A 81 -15.96 18.17 -2.41
CA ASP A 81 -15.60 18.84 -3.68
C ASP A 81 -14.40 18.15 -4.36
N ILE A 82 -14.70 17.11 -5.15
CA ILE A 82 -13.69 16.35 -5.89
C ILE A 82 -12.90 17.21 -6.89
N ASN A 83 -13.51 18.28 -7.42
CA ASN A 83 -12.81 19.17 -8.35
C ASN A 83 -11.73 19.97 -7.62
N ALA A 84 -12.06 20.51 -6.45
CA ALA A 84 -11.06 21.18 -5.62
C ALA A 84 -9.95 20.23 -5.17
N ALA A 85 -10.29 19.01 -4.76
CA ALA A 85 -9.32 17.96 -4.45
C ALA A 85 -8.37 17.69 -5.63
N GLY A 86 -8.93 17.47 -6.82
CA GLY A 86 -8.17 17.22 -8.04
C GLY A 86 -7.26 18.39 -8.45
N GLN A 87 -7.73 19.64 -8.33
CA GLN A 87 -6.92 20.82 -8.61
C GLN A 87 -5.71 20.95 -7.69
N ARG A 88 -5.86 20.59 -6.40
CA ARG A 88 -4.76 20.63 -5.44
C ARG A 88 -3.68 19.59 -5.78
N ILE A 89 -4.06 18.36 -6.03
CA ILE A 89 -3.11 17.31 -6.46
C ILE A 89 -2.47 17.66 -7.81
N ALA A 90 -3.25 18.16 -8.77
CA ALA A 90 -2.72 18.56 -10.08
C ALA A 90 -1.73 19.75 -10.01
N ALA A 91 -1.81 20.59 -8.98
CA ALA A 91 -0.86 21.66 -8.73
C ALA A 91 0.50 21.18 -8.20
N LEU A 92 0.61 19.95 -7.75
CA LEU A 92 1.88 19.32 -7.39
C LEU A 92 2.64 18.88 -8.67
N PRO A 93 3.99 18.85 -8.62
CA PRO A 93 4.79 18.18 -9.63
C PRO A 93 4.31 16.75 -9.86
N GLU A 94 4.40 16.25 -11.09
CA GLU A 94 3.82 14.97 -11.48
C GLU A 94 4.37 13.80 -10.62
N GLU A 95 5.67 13.81 -10.37
CA GLU A 95 6.37 12.82 -9.55
C GLU A 95 5.95 12.83 -8.06
N GLN A 96 5.32 13.90 -7.57
CA GLN A 96 4.86 14.04 -6.18
C GLN A 96 3.38 13.66 -6.00
N ARG A 97 2.61 13.59 -7.09
CA ARG A 97 1.15 13.37 -7.01
C ARG A 97 0.79 12.04 -6.40
N ARG A 98 1.51 10.98 -6.80
CA ARG A 98 1.29 9.64 -6.26
C ARG A 98 1.56 9.61 -4.77
N GLU A 99 2.72 10.10 -4.34
CA GLU A 99 3.11 10.12 -2.93
C GLU A 99 2.13 10.96 -2.08
N ALA A 100 1.67 12.10 -2.57
CA ALA A 100 0.66 12.90 -1.88
C ALA A 100 -0.70 12.19 -1.75
N LEU A 101 -1.09 11.41 -2.77
CA LEU A 101 -2.30 10.58 -2.70
C LEU A 101 -2.14 9.43 -1.72
N GLU A 102 -0.96 8.79 -1.67
CA GLU A 102 -0.66 7.69 -0.74
C GLU A 102 -0.63 8.13 0.73
N GLN A 103 -0.42 9.42 1.01
CA GLN A 103 -0.48 9.98 2.38
C GLN A 103 -1.90 10.30 2.86
N ILE A 104 -2.94 10.17 2.01
CA ILE A 104 -4.33 10.43 2.43
C ILE A 104 -4.76 9.32 3.40
N PRO A 105 -5.30 9.66 4.60
CA PRO A 105 -5.82 8.69 5.57
C PRO A 105 -7.05 7.96 4.99
N PHE A 106 -6.83 6.88 4.26
CA PHE A 106 -7.86 6.22 3.47
C PHE A 106 -8.96 5.60 4.32
N SER A 107 -8.62 5.03 5.48
CA SER A 107 -9.56 4.43 6.43
C SER A 107 -10.64 5.41 6.93
N ASP A 108 -10.33 6.70 6.95
CA ASP A 108 -11.26 7.75 7.37
C ASP A 108 -12.24 8.19 6.26
N LEU A 109 -12.03 7.73 5.02
CA LEU A 109 -12.85 8.12 3.87
C LEU A 109 -14.20 7.39 3.85
N SER A 110 -15.27 8.15 3.61
CA SER A 110 -16.58 7.55 3.29
C SER A 110 -16.52 6.77 1.95
N PRO A 111 -17.43 5.80 1.71
CA PRO A 111 -17.44 5.06 0.44
C PRO A 111 -17.47 5.95 -0.81
N GLY A 112 -18.18 7.08 -0.76
CA GLY A 112 -18.19 8.06 -1.85
C GLY A 112 -16.83 8.74 -2.06
N ALA A 113 -16.13 9.07 -0.98
CA ALA A 113 -14.79 9.65 -1.03
C ALA A 113 -13.73 8.63 -1.47
N GLN A 114 -13.86 7.35 -1.12
CA GLN A 114 -13.02 6.27 -1.61
C GLN A 114 -13.12 6.11 -3.13
N LYS A 115 -14.33 6.22 -3.67
CA LYS A 115 -14.54 6.22 -5.12
C LYS A 115 -13.93 7.46 -5.79
N ALA A 116 -14.12 8.63 -5.21
CA ALA A 116 -13.50 9.87 -5.69
C ALA A 116 -11.97 9.79 -5.66
N TYR A 117 -11.38 9.18 -4.62
CA TYR A 117 -9.96 8.90 -4.55
C TYR A 117 -9.48 8.06 -5.76
N ALA A 118 -10.17 6.97 -6.06
CA ALA A 118 -9.81 6.13 -7.20
C ALA A 118 -9.90 6.88 -8.54
N GLU A 119 -10.87 7.79 -8.68
CA GLU A 119 -10.99 8.65 -9.86
C GLU A 119 -9.81 9.63 -9.97
N LEU A 120 -9.33 10.20 -8.86
CA LEU A 120 -8.13 11.05 -8.85
C LEU A 120 -6.87 10.27 -9.21
N VAL A 121 -6.67 9.09 -8.65
CA VAL A 121 -5.54 8.21 -9.02
C VAL A 121 -5.54 7.96 -10.53
N ARG A 122 -6.68 7.56 -11.10
CA ARG A 122 -6.81 7.27 -12.54
C ARG A 122 -6.61 8.50 -13.43
N GLY A 123 -6.97 9.68 -12.94
CA GLY A 123 -6.87 10.93 -13.69
C GLY A 123 -5.50 11.60 -13.62
N LEU A 124 -4.77 11.44 -12.51
CA LEU A 124 -3.60 12.26 -12.20
C LEU A 124 -2.29 11.47 -12.05
N VAL A 125 -2.36 10.14 -11.88
CA VAL A 125 -1.20 9.27 -11.78
C VAL A 125 -0.91 8.62 -13.14
N PRO A 126 0.37 8.49 -13.58
CA PRO A 126 0.74 7.76 -14.78
C PRO A 126 0.16 6.33 -14.81
N GLN A 127 -0.22 5.85 -16.00
CA GLN A 127 -0.97 4.60 -16.14
C GLN A 127 -0.25 3.38 -15.54
N ASP A 128 1.05 3.30 -15.71
CA ASP A 128 1.92 2.22 -15.22
C ASP A 128 2.10 2.23 -13.70
N GLU A 129 1.80 3.35 -13.03
CA GLU A 129 1.90 3.49 -11.57
C GLU A 129 0.56 3.35 -10.85
N ARG A 130 -0.58 3.47 -11.55
CA ARG A 130 -1.93 3.52 -10.96
C ARG A 130 -2.28 2.32 -10.09
N ALA A 131 -1.97 1.13 -10.58
CA ALA A 131 -2.26 -0.10 -9.84
C ALA A 131 -1.47 -0.16 -8.51
N GLY A 132 -0.22 0.32 -8.52
CA GLY A 132 0.62 0.43 -7.33
C GLY A 132 0.10 1.43 -6.29
N SER A 133 -0.58 2.49 -6.75
CA SER A 133 -1.14 3.51 -5.84
C SER A 133 -2.24 3.00 -4.91
N PHE A 134 -2.78 1.81 -5.14
CA PHE A 134 -3.75 1.19 -4.23
C PHE A 134 -3.10 0.28 -3.18
N THR A 135 -1.79 0.05 -3.24
CA THR A 135 -1.10 -0.90 -2.35
C THR A 135 -1.24 -0.52 -0.88
N HIS A 136 -1.08 0.78 -0.54
CA HIS A 136 -1.24 1.26 0.84
C HIS A 136 -2.70 1.16 1.31
N VAL A 137 -3.67 1.44 0.41
CA VAL A 137 -5.10 1.29 0.70
C VAL A 137 -5.42 -0.15 1.10
N ILE A 138 -4.87 -1.12 0.37
CA ILE A 138 -5.08 -2.54 0.68
C ILE A 138 -4.46 -2.91 2.02
N ALA A 139 -3.27 -2.39 2.34
CA ALA A 139 -2.62 -2.59 3.63
C ALA A 139 -3.45 -2.07 4.81
N ASP A 140 -4.15 -0.94 4.64
CA ASP A 140 -5.07 -0.39 5.65
C ASP A 140 -6.35 -1.21 5.78
N LEU A 141 -6.88 -1.74 4.67
CA LEU A 141 -8.16 -2.46 4.66
C LEU A 141 -8.07 -3.90 5.20
N VAL A 142 -6.92 -4.56 5.06
CA VAL A 142 -6.75 -5.95 5.50
C VAL A 142 -6.94 -6.10 7.02
N PRO A 143 -6.31 -5.31 7.91
CA PRO A 143 -6.53 -5.41 9.35
C PRO A 143 -7.98 -5.08 9.77
N GLU A 144 -8.71 -4.29 8.97
CA GLU A 144 -10.09 -3.89 9.29
C GLU A 144 -11.14 -4.96 8.98
N GLY A 145 -10.86 -5.88 8.04
CA GLY A 145 -11.87 -6.88 7.64
C GLY A 145 -11.41 -7.83 6.54
N GLY A 146 -10.11 -7.99 6.34
CA GLY A 146 -9.51 -8.98 5.46
C GLY A 146 -10.02 -8.91 4.01
N TYR A 147 -10.05 -10.05 3.37
CA TYR A 147 -10.49 -10.19 1.98
C TYR A 147 -11.88 -9.65 1.69
N SER A 148 -12.79 -9.66 2.67
CA SER A 148 -14.16 -9.16 2.49
C SER A 148 -14.17 -7.65 2.29
N LYS A 149 -13.42 -6.93 3.12
CA LYS A 149 -13.31 -5.46 3.04
C LYS A 149 -12.62 -5.04 1.73
N VAL A 150 -11.53 -5.72 1.36
CA VAL A 150 -10.83 -5.49 0.09
C VAL A 150 -11.76 -5.74 -1.11
N SER A 151 -12.53 -6.83 -1.10
CA SER A 151 -13.48 -7.11 -2.19
C SER A 151 -14.51 -6.00 -2.34
N ALA A 152 -15.11 -5.54 -1.24
CA ALA A 152 -16.08 -4.46 -1.26
C ALA A 152 -15.48 -3.18 -1.86
N PHE A 153 -14.28 -2.82 -1.44
CA PHE A 153 -13.57 -1.67 -2.00
C PHE A 153 -13.34 -1.81 -3.51
N LEU A 154 -12.79 -2.94 -3.97
CA LEU A 154 -12.52 -3.17 -5.39
C LEU A 154 -13.79 -3.15 -6.26
N ASP A 155 -14.91 -3.60 -5.71
CA ASP A 155 -16.22 -3.54 -6.38
C ASP A 155 -16.75 -2.11 -6.41
N ASP A 156 -16.67 -1.37 -5.32
CA ASP A 156 -17.15 0.01 -5.20
C ASP A 156 -16.42 0.95 -6.17
N ILE A 157 -15.10 0.81 -6.30
CA ILE A 157 -14.31 1.60 -7.26
C ILE A 157 -14.38 1.07 -8.69
N GLN A 158 -15.07 -0.05 -8.93
CA GLN A 158 -15.09 -0.74 -10.22
C GLN A 158 -13.67 -1.00 -10.75
N ALA A 159 -12.86 -1.64 -9.90
CA ALA A 159 -11.44 -1.88 -10.17
C ALA A 159 -11.22 -2.64 -11.48
N THR A 160 -10.24 -2.20 -12.27
CA THR A 160 -9.83 -2.89 -13.51
C THR A 160 -9.18 -4.25 -13.18
N PRO A 161 -9.06 -5.16 -14.16
CA PRO A 161 -8.37 -6.44 -13.94
C PRO A 161 -6.93 -6.28 -13.43
N GLU A 162 -6.22 -5.26 -13.89
CA GLU A 162 -4.86 -4.95 -13.45
C GLU A 162 -4.82 -4.45 -12.00
N GLU A 163 -5.70 -3.50 -11.64
CA GLU A 163 -5.86 -3.03 -10.27
C GLU A 163 -6.24 -4.17 -9.33
N ARG A 164 -7.15 -5.07 -9.74
CA ARG A 164 -7.52 -6.26 -8.97
C ARG A 164 -6.36 -7.22 -8.78
N ALA A 165 -5.54 -7.44 -9.81
CA ALA A 165 -4.41 -8.36 -9.72
C ALA A 165 -3.34 -7.85 -8.73
N VAL A 166 -2.97 -6.57 -8.79
CA VAL A 166 -2.02 -5.96 -7.86
C VAL A 166 -2.58 -5.94 -6.44
N SER A 167 -3.85 -5.53 -6.28
CA SER A 167 -4.51 -5.50 -4.97
C SER A 167 -4.67 -6.89 -4.36
N ALA A 168 -4.99 -7.92 -5.18
CA ALA A 168 -5.12 -9.29 -4.71
C ALA A 168 -3.79 -9.86 -4.19
N ARG A 169 -2.69 -9.56 -4.87
CA ARG A 169 -1.35 -9.91 -4.41
C ARG A 169 -1.03 -9.25 -3.08
N GLN A 170 -1.24 -7.94 -2.98
CA GLN A 170 -0.97 -7.17 -1.76
C GLN A 170 -1.81 -7.68 -0.57
N ALA A 171 -3.11 -7.91 -0.79
CA ALA A 171 -3.99 -8.41 0.26
C ALA A 171 -3.63 -9.84 0.70
N ALA A 172 -3.19 -10.70 -0.23
CA ALA A 172 -2.73 -12.04 0.10
C ALA A 172 -1.49 -12.00 1.00
N ASN A 173 -0.50 -11.18 0.65
CA ASN A 173 0.72 -11.00 1.43
C ASN A 173 0.38 -10.45 2.82
N ALA A 174 -0.31 -9.31 2.90
CA ALA A 174 -0.64 -8.67 4.17
C ALA A 174 -1.47 -9.59 5.11
N GLN A 175 -2.43 -10.35 4.56
CA GLN A 175 -3.25 -11.24 5.38
C GLN A 175 -2.47 -12.45 5.92
N LEU A 176 -1.57 -13.04 5.13
CA LEU A 176 -0.74 -14.14 5.62
C LEU A 176 0.33 -13.65 6.60
N GLU A 177 0.91 -12.47 6.40
CA GLU A 177 1.82 -11.83 7.36
C GLU A 177 1.13 -11.54 8.70
N GLU A 178 -0.10 -11.02 8.68
CA GLU A 178 -0.90 -10.78 9.89
C GLU A 178 -1.13 -12.11 10.64
N ILE A 179 -1.57 -13.15 9.93
CA ILE A 179 -1.77 -14.48 10.51
C ILE A 179 -0.46 -15.02 11.09
N ALA A 180 0.65 -14.93 10.35
CA ALA A 180 1.97 -15.42 10.77
C ALA A 180 2.50 -14.67 12.01
N GLY A 181 2.12 -13.41 12.20
CA GLY A 181 2.42 -12.64 13.41
C GLY A 181 1.67 -13.11 14.66
N GLU A 182 0.53 -13.78 14.50
CA GLU A 182 -0.31 -14.25 15.60
C GLU A 182 -0.15 -15.76 15.85
N ARG A 183 0.04 -16.55 14.79
CA ARG A 183 0.14 -18.02 14.83
C ARG A 183 0.76 -18.57 13.54
N ALA A 184 1.13 -19.84 13.55
CA ALA A 184 1.55 -20.52 12.31
C ALA A 184 0.43 -20.50 11.24
N VAL A 185 0.82 -20.21 9.99
CA VAL A 185 -0.07 -20.27 8.83
C VAL A 185 -0.43 -21.73 8.54
N THR A 186 -1.71 -21.99 8.35
CA THR A 186 -2.23 -23.33 8.07
C THR A 186 -2.57 -23.51 6.58
N ARG A 187 -2.84 -24.76 6.20
CA ARG A 187 -3.33 -25.09 4.86
C ARG A 187 -4.67 -24.40 4.56
N GLU A 188 -5.55 -24.36 5.55
CA GLU A 188 -6.86 -23.72 5.44
C GLU A 188 -6.75 -22.24 5.13
N ASP A 189 -5.77 -21.55 5.72
CA ASP A 189 -5.50 -20.13 5.43
C ASP A 189 -5.05 -19.93 3.97
N VAL A 190 -4.13 -20.79 3.51
CA VAL A 190 -3.64 -20.75 2.13
C VAL A 190 -4.73 -21.12 1.13
N ASP A 191 -5.57 -22.13 1.41
CA ASP A 191 -6.68 -22.52 0.53
C ASP A 191 -7.71 -21.36 0.43
N ALA A 192 -8.05 -20.69 1.53
CA ALA A 192 -8.94 -19.54 1.56
C ALA A 192 -8.37 -18.35 0.76
N MET A 193 -7.07 -18.04 0.95
CA MET A 193 -6.35 -17.02 0.19
C MET A 193 -6.41 -17.33 -1.31
N ARG A 194 -6.06 -18.55 -1.72
CA ARG A 194 -6.01 -18.98 -3.12
C ARG A 194 -7.38 -18.88 -3.79
N GLU A 195 -8.44 -19.31 -3.08
CA GLU A 195 -9.80 -19.20 -3.59
C GLU A 195 -10.19 -17.75 -3.82
N TRP A 196 -9.84 -16.87 -2.88
CA TRP A 196 -10.12 -15.45 -3.01
C TRP A 196 -9.31 -14.79 -4.14
N VAL A 197 -8.01 -15.06 -4.23
CA VAL A 197 -7.14 -14.57 -5.31
C VAL A 197 -7.66 -15.01 -6.68
N ASN A 198 -8.09 -16.26 -6.84
CA ASN A 198 -8.65 -16.75 -8.10
C ASN A 198 -9.94 -16.01 -8.51
N ARG A 199 -10.73 -15.54 -7.55
CA ARG A 199 -11.91 -14.70 -7.85
C ARG A 199 -11.52 -13.29 -8.32
N GLN A 200 -10.49 -12.69 -7.72
CA GLN A 200 -10.07 -11.32 -8.05
C GLN A 200 -9.16 -11.27 -9.29
N ALA A 201 -8.22 -12.19 -9.41
CA ALA A 201 -7.20 -12.24 -10.46
C ALA A 201 -7.00 -13.70 -10.95
N PRO A 202 -7.88 -14.22 -11.82
CA PRO A 202 -7.79 -15.59 -12.30
C PRO A 202 -6.43 -15.91 -12.93
N GLY A 203 -5.87 -17.07 -12.56
CA GLY A 203 -4.60 -17.56 -13.10
C GLY A 203 -3.34 -17.06 -12.38
N THR A 204 -3.46 -16.21 -11.37
CA THR A 204 -2.30 -15.68 -10.61
C THR A 204 -2.05 -16.41 -9.29
N ALA A 205 -2.96 -17.28 -8.84
CA ALA A 205 -2.96 -17.84 -7.50
C ALA A 205 -1.68 -18.63 -7.14
N ASP A 206 -1.05 -19.34 -8.09
CA ASP A 206 0.18 -20.08 -7.80
C ASP A 206 1.33 -19.12 -7.50
N ARG A 207 1.54 -18.13 -8.34
CA ARG A 207 2.57 -17.09 -8.14
C ARG A 207 2.34 -16.34 -6.82
N VAL A 208 1.12 -15.86 -6.59
CA VAL A 208 0.76 -15.15 -5.36
C VAL A 208 0.95 -16.03 -4.12
N THR A 209 0.65 -17.34 -4.21
CA THR A 209 0.90 -18.27 -3.10
C THR A 209 2.38 -18.35 -2.75
N GLY A 210 3.27 -18.43 -3.76
CA GLY A 210 4.71 -18.44 -3.54
C GLY A 210 5.21 -17.16 -2.87
N GLU A 211 4.81 -16.00 -3.38
CA GLU A 211 5.15 -14.70 -2.81
C GLU A 211 4.65 -14.58 -1.36
N ALA A 212 3.37 -14.83 -1.12
CA ALA A 212 2.76 -14.65 0.21
C ALA A 212 3.31 -15.60 1.29
N LEU A 213 3.61 -16.85 0.94
CA LEU A 213 4.26 -17.78 1.87
C LEU A 213 5.69 -17.33 2.22
N ALA A 214 6.42 -16.79 1.26
CA ALA A 214 7.77 -16.31 1.49
C ALA A 214 7.82 -15.02 2.32
N ASP A 215 6.87 -14.10 2.09
CA ASP A 215 6.77 -12.83 2.83
C ASP A 215 6.28 -13.07 4.26
N ALA A 216 5.38 -14.05 4.47
CA ALA A 216 4.89 -14.44 5.79
C ALA A 216 5.95 -15.20 6.63
N ALA A 217 7.00 -15.75 6.01
CA ALA A 217 8.05 -16.49 6.70
C ALA A 217 8.98 -15.55 7.48
N GLN A 218 8.74 -15.40 8.77
CA GLN A 218 9.49 -14.48 9.65
C GLN A 218 10.60 -15.20 10.40
N GLU A 219 11.77 -14.55 10.54
CA GLU A 219 12.85 -15.04 11.40
C GLU A 219 12.40 -15.07 12.88
N GLY A 220 12.50 -16.24 13.51
CA GLY A 220 12.17 -16.41 14.94
C GLY A 220 10.68 -16.41 15.27
N GLY A 221 9.80 -16.36 14.28
CA GLY A 221 8.34 -16.53 14.44
C GLY A 221 7.92 -18.00 14.49
N GLU A 222 6.64 -18.25 14.80
CA GLU A 222 6.04 -19.60 14.77
C GLU A 222 5.88 -20.13 13.33
N PHE A 223 5.94 -19.25 12.33
CA PHE A 223 5.90 -19.59 10.91
C PHE A 223 7.21 -19.13 10.26
N GLY A 224 8.20 -20.00 10.27
CA GLY A 224 9.51 -19.78 9.67
C GLY A 224 9.63 -20.30 8.24
N PHE A 225 10.83 -20.18 7.65
CA PHE A 225 11.12 -20.60 6.29
C PHE A 225 10.87 -22.10 6.04
N ASP A 226 11.14 -22.98 7.05
CA ASP A 226 10.92 -24.41 6.93
C ASP A 226 9.43 -24.76 6.79
N GLU A 227 8.55 -24.14 7.62
CA GLU A 227 7.10 -24.32 7.53
C GLU A 227 6.54 -23.79 6.21
N ALA A 228 6.96 -22.59 5.80
CA ALA A 228 6.57 -21.97 4.52
C ALA A 228 7.01 -22.84 3.33
N SER A 229 8.22 -23.39 3.37
CA SER A 229 8.77 -24.29 2.35
C SER A 229 7.95 -25.58 2.20
N LYS A 230 7.50 -26.16 3.31
CA LYS A 230 6.66 -27.37 3.29
C LYS A 230 5.33 -27.11 2.59
N LEU A 231 4.68 -25.98 2.90
CA LEU A 231 3.45 -25.58 2.22
C LEU A 231 3.70 -25.26 0.74
N ALA A 232 4.75 -24.51 0.40
CA ALA A 232 5.08 -24.19 -0.98
C ALA A 232 5.29 -25.46 -1.83
N LEU A 233 6.05 -26.44 -1.32
CA LEU A 233 6.26 -27.73 -1.98
C LEU A 233 4.97 -28.55 -2.12
N GLU A 234 4.10 -28.52 -1.11
CA GLU A 234 2.81 -29.21 -1.17
C GLU A 234 1.92 -28.63 -2.26
N TYR A 235 1.76 -27.29 -2.31
CA TYR A 235 0.94 -26.64 -3.32
C TYR A 235 1.52 -26.77 -4.71
N HIS A 236 2.84 -26.69 -4.88
CA HIS A 236 3.50 -26.99 -6.15
C HIS A 236 3.21 -28.41 -6.63
N LYS A 237 3.29 -29.41 -5.73
CA LYS A 237 2.95 -30.80 -6.08
C LYS A 237 1.49 -30.97 -6.51
N ARG A 238 0.57 -30.17 -5.97
CA ARG A 238 -0.87 -30.20 -6.32
C ARG A 238 -1.15 -29.52 -7.64
N SER A 239 -0.53 -28.37 -7.92
CA SER A 239 -0.77 -27.55 -9.12
C SER A 239 0.09 -27.99 -10.31
N GLY A 240 1.31 -28.48 -10.06
CA GLY A 240 2.30 -28.74 -11.10
C GLY A 240 2.85 -27.48 -11.75
N ASN A 241 2.60 -26.30 -11.19
CA ASN A 241 3.01 -25.00 -11.77
C ASN A 241 4.28 -24.50 -11.08
N ASP A 242 5.36 -24.43 -11.82
CA ASP A 242 6.67 -23.97 -11.34
C ASP A 242 6.68 -22.50 -10.89
N GLU A 243 5.75 -21.64 -11.37
CA GLU A 243 5.68 -20.25 -10.96
C GLU A 243 5.56 -20.06 -9.44
N LEU A 244 4.92 -21.00 -8.75
CA LEU A 244 4.81 -20.98 -7.30
C LEU A 244 6.19 -21.04 -6.64
N LEU A 245 7.02 -22.03 -7.00
CA LEU A 245 8.35 -22.17 -6.44
C LEU A 245 9.31 -21.08 -6.91
N VAL A 246 9.15 -20.60 -8.14
CA VAL A 246 9.92 -19.46 -8.65
C VAL A 246 9.66 -18.24 -7.78
N ALA A 247 8.39 -17.89 -7.54
CA ALA A 247 8.01 -16.75 -6.73
C ALA A 247 8.48 -16.89 -5.27
N PHE A 248 8.32 -18.06 -4.68
CA PHE A 248 8.80 -18.35 -3.33
C PHE A 248 10.31 -18.16 -3.18
N LEU A 249 11.09 -18.64 -4.17
CA LEU A 249 12.56 -18.62 -4.14
C LEU A 249 13.18 -17.29 -4.58
N GLU A 250 12.43 -16.41 -5.23
CA GLU A 250 12.89 -15.05 -5.57
C GLU A 250 12.85 -14.08 -4.38
N SER A 251 12.34 -14.52 -3.22
CA SER A 251 12.17 -13.74 -2.01
C SER A 251 13.47 -13.43 -1.26
N PHE A 252 13.39 -12.48 -0.33
CA PHE A 252 14.46 -12.22 0.64
C PHE A 252 14.63 -13.42 1.61
N ALA A 253 13.53 -14.01 2.07
CA ALA A 253 13.55 -15.17 2.96
C ALA A 253 14.33 -16.35 2.36
N ALA A 254 14.16 -16.65 1.07
CA ALA A 254 14.92 -17.69 0.40
C ALA A 254 16.43 -17.40 0.33
N ARG A 255 16.82 -16.13 0.12
CA ARG A 255 18.24 -15.74 0.13
C ARG A 255 18.88 -15.81 1.51
N SER A 256 18.11 -15.52 2.56
CA SER A 256 18.57 -15.65 3.95
C SER A 256 18.69 -17.10 4.39
N ASN A 257 17.98 -18.05 3.73
CA ASN A 257 17.96 -19.48 4.06
C ASN A 257 18.47 -20.33 2.88
N LEU A 258 19.63 -19.98 2.33
CA LEU A 258 20.16 -20.52 1.09
C LEU A 258 20.34 -22.04 1.10
N GLU A 259 20.80 -22.64 2.21
CA GLU A 259 21.01 -24.08 2.34
C GLU A 259 19.70 -24.87 2.18
N GLU A 260 18.58 -24.30 2.64
CA GLU A 260 17.25 -24.90 2.55
C GLU A 260 16.57 -24.59 1.21
N ALA A 261 16.84 -23.40 0.63
CA ALA A 261 16.27 -22.96 -0.64
C ALA A 261 16.81 -23.74 -1.85
N LEU A 262 18.10 -24.11 -1.86
CA LEU A 262 18.73 -24.82 -2.99
C LEU A 262 18.03 -26.15 -3.31
N PRO A 263 17.73 -27.04 -2.35
CA PRO A 263 16.98 -28.27 -2.63
C PRO A 263 15.56 -28.04 -3.16
N ILE A 264 14.93 -26.89 -2.82
CA ILE A 264 13.61 -26.53 -3.35
C ILE A 264 13.72 -26.15 -4.83
N ALA A 265 14.77 -25.41 -5.21
CA ALA A 265 15.02 -25.05 -6.60
C ALA A 265 15.15 -26.28 -7.50
N ASP A 266 15.68 -27.41 -7.00
CA ASP A 266 15.77 -28.65 -7.75
C ASP A 266 14.40 -29.30 -8.06
N ARG A 267 13.33 -28.84 -7.41
CA ARG A 267 11.95 -29.29 -7.68
C ARG A 267 11.29 -28.55 -8.84
N ILE A 268 11.86 -27.45 -9.31
CA ILE A 268 11.39 -26.75 -10.51
C ILE A 268 11.62 -27.65 -11.72
N THR A 269 10.55 -27.93 -12.46
CA THR A 269 10.57 -28.88 -13.59
C THR A 269 11.12 -28.24 -14.87
N ASP A 270 10.87 -26.94 -15.09
CA ASP A 270 11.44 -26.18 -16.22
C ASP A 270 12.93 -25.85 -15.95
N PRO A 271 13.87 -26.40 -16.75
CA PRO A 271 15.30 -26.15 -16.55
C PRO A 271 15.70 -24.68 -16.68
N LYS A 272 15.00 -23.91 -17.52
CA LYS A 272 15.31 -22.48 -17.70
C LYS A 272 14.93 -21.66 -16.47
N LEU A 273 13.74 -21.90 -15.93
CA LEU A 273 13.28 -21.25 -14.71
C LEU A 273 14.18 -21.62 -13.53
N ARG A 274 14.52 -22.93 -13.40
CA ARG A 274 15.45 -23.40 -12.38
C ARG A 274 16.80 -22.70 -12.44
N ASP A 275 17.41 -22.62 -13.63
CA ASP A 275 18.70 -21.96 -13.82
C ASP A 275 18.64 -20.46 -13.52
N GLN A 276 17.51 -19.80 -13.82
CA GLN A 276 17.29 -18.40 -13.46
C GLN A 276 17.23 -18.20 -11.96
N VAL A 277 16.44 -19.01 -11.26
CA VAL A 277 16.32 -18.97 -9.79
C VAL A 277 17.67 -19.23 -9.13
N LEU A 278 18.40 -20.26 -9.53
CA LEU A 278 19.74 -20.59 -9.00
C LEU A 278 20.76 -19.46 -9.19
N LYS A 279 20.64 -18.66 -10.25
CA LYS A 279 21.48 -17.47 -10.47
C LYS A 279 21.14 -16.32 -9.54
N ARG A 280 19.86 -16.18 -9.15
CA ARG A 280 19.38 -15.11 -8.27
C ARG A 280 19.59 -15.42 -6.78
N LEU A 281 19.62 -16.69 -6.41
CA LEU A 281 19.91 -17.15 -5.06
C LEU A 281 21.41 -17.00 -4.69
N LYS A 282 22.31 -17.01 -5.64
CA LYS A 282 23.77 -16.84 -5.46
C LYS A 282 24.18 -15.37 -5.45
#